data_bb93614b5cc2b244aaf140f3512b07c2
#
_entry.id   bb93614b5cc2b244aaf140f3512b07c2
#
_cell.length_a   1.000
_cell.length_b   1.000
_cell.length_c   1.000
_cell.angle_alpha   90.00
_cell.angle_beta   90.00
_cell.angle_gamma   90.00
#
_symmetry.space_group_name_H-M   'P 1'
#
loop_
_entity.id
_entity.type
_entity.pdbx_description
1 polymer ?
#
loop_
_entity_poly.entity_id
_entity_poly.type
_entity_poly.pdbx_seq_one_letter_code
_entity_poly.pdbx_strand_id
1 'polypeptide(L)'
;MKMKPILLTGLVAVSLLSGQNKKLLFIGIDGCRPDALTQAETPNMDELINGGIYFNDALCSINGQPTVSGPGWSTMVTGVWYDKHGVSDNSFSGSNFDEYPPFNVLLEESGQEYHTASFIMWTPIHTYIFGNTMDYNELHSTFDGSVAQGAADYMSTPDLDALFLDFDHVDHAGHSYGYSPDVNQYIDAIENVDEYIGWVIDSMENRPTFQNEDWLVMITSDHGGIGYNHGGQSIEERQIPIILSGPLVSGETIPEQSYLTNMAPTLLHYFGVENDCEWQLDGISMGLDPNQFPDYDICPNCPSPITAEVDPSSLNISLFWDENMAPDHAYSLYRNEELIADLDGFVSEYIDTPSLIGLSGEAMFNYRLVLESNSGDFSCEDEISVGIPLGITILEENFNELELFPAVDEAYGACGNSIGSDVLGWTHEPPENWMIDNTNMPEVGTLEWRGWSFASMDFWVDAEDQLRSQFTRADGTIAVADPDEWDDCGNAASFGSYNSILISPVIPLTGYPIHISFDSHYRQEAPQQVYLTVTNLLG
;
A
#
# COMPACT_ATOMS: atom_id res chain seq x y z
N MET A 1 -44.78 21.14 -70.61
CA MET A 1 -45.08 20.61 -69.27
C MET A 1 -43.77 20.48 -68.54
N LYS A 2 -43.42 21.46 -67.66
CA LYS A 2 -42.18 21.48 -66.93
C LYS A 2 -42.38 20.91 -65.54
N MET A 3 -41.79 19.75 -65.26
CA MET A 3 -41.77 19.19 -63.93
C MET A 3 -40.79 19.98 -63.04
N LYS A 4 -41.25 20.47 -61.87
CA LYS A 4 -40.44 21.05 -60.82
C LYS A 4 -39.91 19.92 -59.96
N PRO A 5 -38.64 19.93 -59.53
CA PRO A 5 -38.16 18.97 -58.55
C PRO A 5 -38.67 19.34 -57.15
N ILE A 6 -39.22 18.33 -56.45
CA ILE A 6 -39.59 18.42 -55.01
C ILE A 6 -38.27 18.20 -54.26
N LEU A 7 -37.85 19.25 -53.52
CA LEU A 7 -36.73 19.16 -52.58
C LEU A 7 -37.27 18.57 -51.27
N LEU A 8 -36.92 17.33 -51.00
CA LEU A 8 -37.22 16.66 -49.73
C LEU A 8 -36.12 17.09 -48.71
N THR A 9 -36.37 18.08 -47.91
CA THR A 9 -35.54 18.41 -46.74
C THR A 9 -35.76 17.38 -45.66
N GLY A 10 -34.90 16.39 -45.58
CA GLY A 10 -34.80 15.50 -44.42
C GLY A 10 -34.35 16.29 -43.20
N LEU A 11 -35.24 16.43 -42.24
CA LEU A 11 -34.88 16.89 -40.89
C LEU A 11 -34.13 15.74 -40.22
N VAL A 12 -32.82 15.81 -40.18
CA VAL A 12 -32.04 14.98 -39.27
C VAL A 12 -32.29 15.53 -37.87
N ALA A 13 -33.14 14.85 -37.11
CA ALA A 13 -33.20 15.05 -35.68
C ALA A 13 -31.88 14.52 -35.10
N VAL A 14 -30.94 15.40 -34.87
CA VAL A 14 -29.84 15.14 -33.94
C VAL A 14 -30.52 15.12 -32.57
N SER A 15 -30.79 13.91 -32.06
CA SER A 15 -31.03 13.76 -30.64
C SER A 15 -29.73 14.15 -29.95
N LEU A 16 -29.70 15.36 -29.42
CA LEU A 16 -28.80 15.71 -28.34
C LEU A 16 -29.18 14.74 -27.20
N LEU A 17 -28.44 13.65 -27.05
CA LEU A 17 -28.31 13.00 -25.76
C LEU A 17 -27.77 14.08 -24.84
N SER A 18 -28.64 14.77 -24.10
CA SER A 18 -28.22 15.49 -22.92
C SER A 18 -27.70 14.42 -22.00
N GLY A 19 -26.38 14.34 -21.80
CA GLY A 19 -25.82 13.52 -20.73
C GLY A 19 -26.57 13.87 -19.46
N GLN A 20 -27.09 12.86 -18.76
CA GLN A 20 -27.65 13.07 -17.43
C GLN A 20 -26.55 13.67 -16.56
N ASN A 21 -26.90 14.50 -15.59
CA ASN A 21 -25.95 15.08 -14.65
C ASN A 21 -25.39 13.97 -13.77
N LYS A 22 -24.12 13.67 -13.89
CA LYS A 22 -23.40 12.69 -13.07
C LYS A 22 -23.29 13.22 -11.64
N LYS A 23 -23.57 12.36 -10.68
CA LYS A 23 -23.54 12.67 -9.25
C LYS A 23 -22.86 11.53 -8.49
N LEU A 24 -22.22 11.83 -7.38
CA LEU A 24 -21.51 10.89 -6.54
C LEU A 24 -22.03 10.93 -5.11
N LEU A 25 -22.30 9.75 -4.55
CA LEU A 25 -22.42 9.51 -3.11
C LEU A 25 -21.30 8.53 -2.72
N PHE A 26 -20.28 9.02 -2.01
CA PHE A 26 -19.15 8.22 -1.57
C PHE A 26 -19.15 8.08 -0.06
N ILE A 27 -19.28 6.87 0.45
CA ILE A 27 -19.42 6.52 1.85
C ILE A 27 -18.25 5.63 2.28
N GLY A 28 -17.54 6.08 3.30
CA GLY A 28 -16.58 5.26 4.00
C GLY A 28 -17.12 4.83 5.36
N ILE A 29 -16.87 3.58 5.76
CA ILE A 29 -17.26 2.99 7.04
C ILE A 29 -15.99 2.51 7.73
N ASP A 30 -15.53 3.22 8.75
CA ASP A 30 -14.29 2.89 9.46
C ASP A 30 -14.35 1.49 10.09
N GLY A 31 -13.32 0.69 9.84
CA GLY A 31 -13.14 -0.61 10.46
C GLY A 31 -14.16 -1.70 10.07
N CYS A 32 -14.85 -1.59 8.92
CA CYS A 32 -15.90 -2.52 8.51
C CYS A 32 -15.33 -3.75 7.77
N ARG A 33 -15.49 -4.92 8.36
CA ARG A 33 -15.09 -6.21 7.77
C ARG A 33 -16.16 -6.76 6.81
N PRO A 34 -15.77 -7.30 5.63
CA PRO A 34 -16.74 -7.84 4.66
C PRO A 34 -17.48 -9.10 5.14
N ASP A 35 -16.85 -9.94 5.97
CA ASP A 35 -17.50 -11.13 6.53
C ASP A 35 -18.56 -10.77 7.58
N ALA A 36 -18.35 -9.70 8.34
CA ALA A 36 -19.33 -9.17 9.28
C ALA A 36 -20.48 -8.46 8.54
N LEU A 37 -20.18 -7.66 7.52
CA LEU A 37 -21.20 -7.06 6.66
C LEU A 37 -22.11 -8.13 6.01
N THR A 38 -21.53 -9.24 5.55
CA THR A 38 -22.31 -10.36 4.97
C THR A 38 -23.26 -11.00 5.99
N GLN A 39 -22.96 -10.93 7.30
CA GLN A 39 -23.78 -11.52 8.36
C GLN A 39 -24.82 -10.56 8.91
N ALA A 40 -24.57 -9.25 8.85
CA ALA A 40 -25.46 -8.22 9.36
C ALA A 40 -26.75 -8.11 8.52
N GLU A 41 -27.84 -7.65 9.15
CA GLU A 41 -29.09 -7.32 8.45
C GLU A 41 -28.99 -5.89 7.88
N THR A 42 -28.55 -5.75 6.63
CA THR A 42 -28.25 -4.48 5.98
C THR A 42 -29.11 -4.22 4.74
N PRO A 43 -30.46 -4.05 4.89
CA PRO A 43 -31.38 -4.00 3.76
C PRO A 43 -31.08 -2.90 2.75
N ASN A 44 -30.53 -1.75 3.18
CA ASN A 44 -30.18 -0.63 2.29
C ASN A 44 -28.93 -0.93 1.46
N MET A 45 -27.86 -1.43 2.10
CA MET A 45 -26.66 -1.86 1.39
C MET A 45 -26.93 -3.12 0.54
N ASP A 46 -27.78 -4.04 1.00
CA ASP A 46 -28.21 -5.21 0.22
C ASP A 46 -28.93 -4.81 -1.07
N GLU A 47 -29.76 -3.75 -1.05
CA GLU A 47 -30.39 -3.23 -2.25
C GLU A 47 -29.37 -2.68 -3.25
N LEU A 48 -28.35 -1.93 -2.76
CA LEU A 48 -27.24 -1.45 -3.57
C LEU A 48 -26.40 -2.58 -4.15
N ILE A 49 -26.10 -3.61 -3.37
CA ILE A 49 -25.38 -4.83 -3.80
C ILE A 49 -26.17 -5.57 -4.89
N ASN A 50 -27.47 -5.75 -4.69
CA ASN A 50 -28.32 -6.45 -5.67
C ASN A 50 -28.46 -5.67 -6.98
N GLY A 51 -28.37 -4.35 -6.94
CA GLY A 51 -28.44 -3.47 -8.11
C GLY A 51 -27.10 -3.07 -8.71
N GLY A 52 -25.99 -3.54 -8.13
CA GLY A 52 -24.65 -3.11 -8.47
C GLY A 52 -23.60 -4.23 -8.43
N ILE A 53 -22.43 -3.91 -7.92
CA ILE A 53 -21.30 -4.83 -7.76
C ILE A 53 -20.85 -4.82 -6.30
N TYR A 54 -20.54 -6.00 -5.76
CA TYR A 54 -19.97 -6.18 -4.44
C TYR A 54 -18.66 -6.95 -4.51
N PHE A 55 -17.58 -6.33 -4.05
CA PHE A 55 -16.30 -6.96 -3.82
C PHE A 55 -16.18 -7.22 -2.32
N ASN A 56 -16.11 -8.48 -1.94
CA ASN A 56 -15.99 -8.88 -0.53
C ASN A 56 -14.56 -9.32 -0.16
N ASP A 57 -13.62 -9.16 -1.08
CA ASP A 57 -12.22 -9.57 -0.96
C ASP A 57 -11.25 -8.45 -1.39
N ALA A 58 -11.74 -7.22 -1.53
CA ALA A 58 -10.89 -6.08 -1.81
C ALA A 58 -9.87 -5.86 -0.69
N LEU A 59 -8.70 -5.30 -1.02
CA LEU A 59 -7.62 -5.09 -0.06
C LEU A 59 -7.34 -3.59 0.15
N CYS A 60 -7.24 -3.18 1.41
CA CYS A 60 -6.84 -1.83 1.80
C CYS A 60 -5.34 -1.68 2.03
N SER A 61 -4.58 -2.77 1.98
CA SER A 61 -3.15 -2.77 2.28
C SER A 61 -2.41 -3.79 1.42
N ILE A 62 -1.32 -3.32 0.81
CA ILE A 62 -0.28 -4.13 0.18
C ILE A 62 1.08 -3.55 0.59
N ASN A 63 2.16 -4.31 0.39
CA ASN A 63 3.54 -3.86 0.62
C ASN A 63 3.78 -3.25 2.02
N GLY A 64 3.04 -3.72 3.03
CA GLY A 64 3.23 -3.28 4.41
C GLY A 64 2.56 -1.96 4.77
N GLN A 65 1.65 -1.42 3.95
CA GLN A 65 0.83 -0.29 4.38
C GLN A 65 0.11 -0.64 5.69
N PRO A 66 0.24 0.17 6.75
CA PRO A 66 -0.48 -0.08 8.00
C PRO A 66 -1.99 -0.03 7.78
N THR A 67 -2.71 -1.01 8.33
CA THR A 67 -4.18 -1.06 8.34
C THR A 67 -4.72 -0.19 9.46
N VAL A 68 -4.46 1.10 9.36
CA VAL A 68 -4.81 2.16 10.33
C VAL A 68 -5.59 3.25 9.60
N SER A 69 -6.48 3.93 10.29
CA SER A 69 -7.43 4.88 9.68
C SER A 69 -6.72 5.98 8.86
N GLY A 70 -5.65 6.60 9.38
CA GLY A 70 -4.92 7.64 8.64
C GLY A 70 -4.46 7.21 7.25
N PRO A 71 -3.65 6.14 7.12
CA PRO A 71 -3.27 5.56 5.83
C PRO A 71 -4.47 5.12 4.98
N GLY A 72 -5.43 4.39 5.57
CA GLY A 72 -6.59 3.87 4.85
C GLY A 72 -7.45 4.97 4.22
N TRP A 73 -7.88 5.95 5.01
CA TRP A 73 -8.65 7.09 4.50
C TRP A 73 -7.86 7.89 3.44
N SER A 74 -6.55 8.09 3.67
CA SER A 74 -5.72 8.79 2.68
C SER A 74 -5.67 8.03 1.36
N THR A 75 -5.41 6.71 1.40
CA THR A 75 -5.39 5.84 0.20
C THR A 75 -6.73 5.86 -0.53
N MET A 76 -7.86 5.79 0.21
CA MET A 76 -9.22 5.79 -0.34
C MET A 76 -9.48 7.02 -1.23
N VAL A 77 -9.07 8.18 -0.79
CA VAL A 77 -9.42 9.44 -1.45
C VAL A 77 -8.35 9.96 -2.42
N THR A 78 -7.10 9.50 -2.30
CA THR A 78 -6.01 9.90 -3.20
C THR A 78 -5.80 8.92 -4.35
N GLY A 79 -6.16 7.64 -4.18
CA GLY A 79 -5.91 6.59 -5.17
C GLY A 79 -4.46 6.11 -5.24
N VAL A 80 -3.62 6.48 -4.26
CA VAL A 80 -2.24 6.03 -4.14
C VAL A 80 -1.96 5.40 -2.77
N TRP A 81 -0.89 4.60 -2.65
CA TRP A 81 -0.48 3.97 -1.42
C TRP A 81 0.29 4.92 -0.49
N TYR A 82 0.54 4.48 0.76
CA TYR A 82 1.14 5.29 1.82
C TYR A 82 2.56 5.79 1.52
N ASP A 83 3.31 5.10 0.71
CA ASP A 83 4.65 5.48 0.26
C ASP A 83 4.65 6.75 -0.62
N LYS A 84 3.54 7.03 -1.30
CA LYS A 84 3.31 8.25 -2.09
C LYS A 84 2.64 9.35 -1.27
N HIS A 85 1.44 9.09 -0.71
CA HIS A 85 0.74 10.13 0.06
C HIS A 85 1.37 10.41 1.43
N GLY A 86 2.36 9.63 1.88
CA GLY A 86 3.21 9.91 3.04
C GLY A 86 2.55 9.73 4.41
N VAL A 87 1.29 9.30 4.48
CA VAL A 87 0.58 9.08 5.75
C VAL A 87 0.77 7.64 6.19
N SER A 88 1.52 7.42 7.27
CA SER A 88 1.80 6.10 7.84
C SER A 88 1.07 5.80 9.15
N ASP A 89 0.46 6.81 9.78
CA ASP A 89 -0.29 6.70 11.02
C ASP A 89 -1.34 7.82 11.18
N ASN A 90 -2.07 7.82 12.28
CA ASN A 90 -3.13 8.80 12.57
C ASN A 90 -2.62 10.20 12.94
N SER A 91 -1.31 10.43 12.96
CA SER A 91 -0.74 11.78 13.17
C SER A 91 -0.71 12.63 11.91
N PHE A 92 -0.82 12.02 10.73
CA PHE A 92 -0.64 12.66 9.42
C PHE A 92 0.70 13.37 9.24
N SER A 93 1.69 13.01 10.08
CA SER A 93 3.04 13.55 9.96
C SER A 93 3.72 12.99 8.71
N GLY A 94 4.13 13.87 7.81
CA GLY A 94 4.73 13.48 6.53
C GLY A 94 3.75 13.37 5.38
N SER A 95 2.46 13.72 5.57
CA SER A 95 1.49 13.75 4.47
C SER A 95 1.99 14.60 3.29
N ASN A 96 1.79 14.09 2.09
CA ASN A 96 2.23 14.67 0.82
C ASN A 96 1.02 14.92 -0.13
N PHE A 97 -0.04 15.53 0.41
CA PHE A 97 -1.25 15.84 -0.36
C PHE A 97 -1.07 16.99 -1.36
N ASP A 98 0.04 17.72 -1.29
CA ASP A 98 0.39 18.70 -2.31
C ASP A 98 0.80 18.02 -3.64
N GLU A 99 1.38 16.83 -3.58
CA GLU A 99 1.81 16.03 -4.74
C GLU A 99 0.78 14.96 -5.11
N TYR A 100 0.14 14.34 -4.09
CA TYR A 100 -0.90 13.32 -4.25
C TYR A 100 -2.20 13.78 -3.60
N PRO A 101 -2.92 14.73 -4.22
CA PRO A 101 -4.09 15.35 -3.62
C PRO A 101 -5.30 14.41 -3.59
N PRO A 102 -6.28 14.64 -2.71
CA PRO A 102 -7.52 13.89 -2.70
C PRO A 102 -8.38 14.22 -3.92
N PHE A 103 -9.29 13.31 -4.28
CA PHE A 103 -10.09 13.33 -5.49
C PHE A 103 -10.83 14.66 -5.76
N ASN A 104 -11.29 15.35 -4.73
CA ASN A 104 -12.02 16.61 -4.87
C ASN A 104 -11.12 17.72 -5.46
N VAL A 105 -9.82 17.71 -5.13
CA VAL A 105 -8.84 18.62 -5.73
C VAL A 105 -8.62 18.27 -7.20
N LEU A 106 -8.47 16.98 -7.51
CA LEU A 106 -8.31 16.49 -8.89
C LEU A 106 -9.55 16.78 -9.76
N LEU A 107 -10.75 16.74 -9.17
CA LEU A 107 -11.98 17.17 -9.85
C LEU A 107 -11.93 18.65 -10.21
N GLU A 108 -11.49 19.52 -9.32
CA GLU A 108 -11.33 20.95 -9.60
C GLU A 108 -10.25 21.24 -10.64
N GLU A 109 -9.12 20.52 -10.59
CA GLU A 109 -8.02 20.65 -11.55
C GLU A 109 -8.43 20.23 -12.97
N SER A 110 -9.46 19.41 -13.13
CA SER A 110 -10.02 19.04 -14.45
C SER A 110 -10.55 20.24 -15.24
N GLY A 111 -10.68 21.40 -14.62
CA GLY A 111 -11.19 22.63 -15.22
C GLY A 111 -12.72 22.69 -15.38
N GLN A 112 -13.45 21.75 -14.76
CA GLN A 112 -14.88 21.79 -14.60
C GLN A 112 -15.20 22.23 -13.16
N GLU A 113 -16.29 22.99 -13.00
CA GLU A 113 -16.74 23.37 -11.66
C GLU A 113 -17.65 22.26 -11.11
N TYR A 114 -17.26 21.65 -9.99
CA TYR A 114 -18.04 20.67 -9.25
C TYR A 114 -18.34 21.21 -7.86
N HIS A 115 -19.56 21.00 -7.39
CA HIS A 115 -19.94 21.30 -6.01
C HIS A 115 -19.72 20.07 -5.13
N THR A 116 -18.70 20.12 -4.30
CA THR A 116 -18.28 19.03 -3.43
C THR A 116 -18.68 19.28 -1.98
N ALA A 117 -19.17 18.25 -1.29
CA ALA A 117 -19.53 18.35 0.13
C ALA A 117 -19.04 17.13 0.91
N SER A 118 -18.73 17.31 2.19
CA SER A 118 -18.37 16.23 3.09
C SER A 118 -19.01 16.39 4.47
N PHE A 119 -19.44 15.27 5.05
CA PHE A 119 -19.94 15.17 6.42
C PHE A 119 -19.13 14.10 7.14
N ILE A 120 -18.37 14.51 8.14
CA ILE A 120 -17.26 13.74 8.70
C ILE A 120 -17.46 13.51 10.19
N MET A 121 -17.28 12.28 10.65
CA MET A 121 -17.25 11.93 12.06
C MET A 121 -15.83 12.06 12.65
N TRP A 122 -14.84 11.51 11.96
CA TRP A 122 -13.46 11.49 12.42
C TRP A 122 -12.70 12.78 12.07
N THR A 123 -12.35 13.56 13.09
CA THR A 123 -11.74 14.89 12.95
C THR A 123 -10.52 14.96 12.01
N PRO A 124 -9.61 13.99 11.96
CA PRO A 124 -8.46 14.05 11.06
C PRO A 124 -8.82 14.11 9.57
N ILE A 125 -9.86 13.40 9.10
CA ILE A 125 -10.32 13.52 7.71
C ILE A 125 -10.74 14.95 7.42
N HIS A 126 -11.58 15.52 8.29
CA HIS A 126 -12.05 16.91 8.17
C HIS A 126 -10.89 17.90 8.13
N THR A 127 -9.84 17.69 8.94
CA THR A 127 -8.79 18.69 9.17
C THR A 127 -7.60 18.53 8.24
N TYR A 128 -7.13 17.29 8.02
CA TYR A 128 -5.87 17.03 7.33
C TYR A 128 -6.06 16.58 5.88
N ILE A 129 -7.13 15.85 5.59
CA ILE A 129 -7.39 15.39 4.22
C ILE A 129 -8.12 16.46 3.43
N PHE A 130 -9.33 16.82 3.84
CA PHE A 130 -10.14 17.77 3.08
C PHE A 130 -9.87 19.23 3.45
N GLY A 131 -9.66 19.55 4.74
CA GLY A 131 -9.35 20.90 5.18
C GLY A 131 -10.31 21.96 4.61
N ASN A 132 -9.81 22.76 3.69
CA ASN A 132 -10.58 23.80 2.99
C ASN A 132 -10.75 23.51 1.49
N THR A 133 -10.53 22.28 1.04
CA THR A 133 -10.58 21.91 -0.39
C THR A 133 -11.97 21.46 -0.85
N MET A 134 -12.88 21.12 0.06
CA MET A 134 -14.31 20.92 -0.24
C MET A 134 -15.05 22.25 -0.21
N ASP A 135 -16.06 22.42 -1.07
CA ASP A 135 -16.95 23.59 -1.01
C ASP A 135 -17.74 23.65 0.29
N TYR A 136 -18.10 22.50 0.81
CA TYR A 136 -18.75 22.36 2.11
C TYR A 136 -18.13 21.18 2.88
N ASN A 137 -17.58 21.44 4.06
CA ASN A 137 -16.93 20.43 4.90
C ASN A 137 -17.40 20.56 6.35
N GLU A 138 -18.25 19.62 6.83
CA GLU A 138 -18.88 19.68 8.15
C GLU A 138 -18.43 18.51 9.05
N LEU A 139 -18.04 18.85 10.29
CA LEU A 139 -17.60 17.88 11.31
C LEU A 139 -18.73 17.56 12.29
N HIS A 140 -19.04 16.28 12.44
CA HIS A 140 -20.02 15.72 13.37
C HIS A 140 -19.37 14.73 14.34
N SER A 141 -18.43 15.14 15.15
CA SER A 141 -17.52 14.32 15.96
C SER A 141 -18.15 13.58 17.14
N THR A 142 -19.44 13.34 17.15
CA THR A 142 -20.12 12.72 18.32
C THR A 142 -20.99 11.51 18.00
N PHE A 143 -21.52 11.40 16.77
CA PHE A 143 -22.52 10.38 16.46
C PHE A 143 -22.75 10.28 14.94
N ASP A 144 -22.60 9.08 14.38
CA ASP A 144 -22.78 8.78 12.96
C ASP A 144 -24.15 9.20 12.41
N GLY A 145 -25.21 9.01 13.18
CA GLY A 145 -26.54 9.46 12.79
C GLY A 145 -26.66 10.98 12.59
N SER A 146 -25.76 11.78 13.18
CA SER A 146 -25.71 13.23 12.88
C SER A 146 -25.00 13.52 11.57
N VAL A 147 -24.02 12.71 11.16
CA VAL A 147 -23.43 12.73 9.82
C VAL A 147 -24.52 12.47 8.77
N ALA A 148 -25.26 11.37 8.95
CA ALA A 148 -26.33 10.99 8.03
C ALA A 148 -27.45 12.06 7.95
N GLN A 149 -27.87 12.62 9.09
CA GLN A 149 -28.90 13.68 9.11
C GLN A 149 -28.41 14.93 8.40
N GLY A 150 -27.16 15.38 8.67
CA GLY A 150 -26.57 16.53 7.99
C GLY A 150 -26.48 16.32 6.48
N ALA A 151 -26.00 15.16 6.06
CA ALA A 151 -25.93 14.76 4.66
C ALA A 151 -27.30 14.70 4.00
N ALA A 152 -28.30 14.09 4.65
CA ALA A 152 -29.68 14.00 4.16
C ALA A 152 -30.32 15.39 3.97
N ASP A 153 -30.11 16.29 4.92
CA ASP A 153 -30.59 17.67 4.82
C ASP A 153 -29.89 18.43 3.68
N TYR A 154 -28.58 18.23 3.51
CA TYR A 154 -27.76 18.86 2.46
C TYR A 154 -28.05 18.30 1.06
N MET A 155 -28.53 17.08 0.96
CA MET A 155 -28.87 16.39 -0.29
C MET A 155 -29.87 17.20 -1.14
N SER A 156 -30.65 18.10 -0.53
CA SER A 156 -31.56 18.99 -1.24
C SER A 156 -30.88 20.14 -2.00
N THR A 157 -29.58 20.35 -1.84
CA THR A 157 -28.76 21.34 -2.53
C THR A 157 -28.77 21.06 -4.04
N PRO A 158 -29.28 22.01 -4.89
CA PRO A 158 -29.56 21.68 -6.30
C PRO A 158 -28.30 21.38 -7.14
N ASP A 159 -27.21 22.06 -6.84
CA ASP A 159 -25.92 22.03 -7.55
C ASP A 159 -24.90 21.05 -6.94
N LEU A 160 -25.29 20.28 -5.93
CA LEU A 160 -24.43 19.23 -5.36
C LEU A 160 -24.05 18.19 -6.42
N ASP A 161 -22.76 17.96 -6.61
CA ASP A 161 -22.20 16.98 -7.55
C ASP A 161 -21.59 15.77 -6.86
N ALA A 162 -20.83 15.98 -5.77
CA ALA A 162 -20.18 14.91 -5.03
C ALA A 162 -20.38 15.08 -3.53
N LEU A 163 -20.84 14.03 -2.86
CA LEU A 163 -21.03 13.97 -1.41
C LEU A 163 -20.21 12.85 -0.82
N PHE A 164 -19.32 13.18 0.12
CA PHE A 164 -18.51 12.23 0.88
C PHE A 164 -18.98 12.12 2.33
N LEU A 165 -19.10 10.89 2.83
CA LEU A 165 -19.49 10.59 4.20
C LEU A 165 -18.47 9.68 4.88
N ASP A 166 -18.23 9.96 6.16
CA ASP A 166 -17.42 9.14 7.05
C ASP A 166 -18.25 8.70 8.26
N PHE A 167 -18.39 7.39 8.45
CA PHE A 167 -18.99 6.74 9.61
C PHE A 167 -17.93 5.98 10.42
N ASP A 168 -17.81 6.26 11.71
CA ASP A 168 -16.70 5.85 12.58
C ASP A 168 -17.12 4.83 13.66
N HIS A 169 -18.42 4.65 13.92
CA HIS A 169 -18.88 3.83 15.04
C HIS A 169 -18.66 2.33 14.89
N VAL A 170 -18.48 1.80 13.69
CA VAL A 170 -18.20 0.38 13.49
C VAL A 170 -16.81 0.05 14.03
N ASP A 171 -15.82 0.91 13.78
CA ASP A 171 -14.49 0.81 14.36
C ASP A 171 -14.53 0.92 15.90
N HIS A 172 -15.26 1.89 16.44
CA HIS A 172 -15.45 2.02 17.89
C HIS A 172 -16.06 0.77 18.51
N ALA A 173 -16.99 0.10 17.83
CA ALA A 173 -17.57 -1.16 18.30
C ALA A 173 -16.54 -2.30 18.24
N GLY A 174 -15.73 -2.36 17.17
CA GLY A 174 -14.61 -3.29 17.04
C GLY A 174 -13.61 -3.18 18.18
N HIS A 175 -13.14 -1.99 18.50
CA HIS A 175 -12.25 -1.72 19.61
C HIS A 175 -12.86 -2.05 20.98
N SER A 176 -14.16 -1.82 21.15
CA SER A 176 -14.84 -2.01 22.43
C SER A 176 -15.25 -3.45 22.68
N TYR A 177 -15.66 -4.19 21.65
CA TYR A 177 -16.31 -5.50 21.79
C TYR A 177 -15.62 -6.60 20.97
N GLY A 178 -14.81 -6.23 19.97
CA GLY A 178 -14.06 -7.14 19.09
C GLY A 178 -14.53 -7.07 17.63
N TYR A 179 -13.56 -7.08 16.70
CA TYR A 179 -13.78 -7.13 15.25
C TYR A 179 -14.06 -8.57 14.82
N SER A 180 -15.32 -9.00 14.90
CA SER A 180 -15.70 -10.35 14.50
C SER A 180 -17.17 -10.42 14.10
N PRO A 181 -17.52 -11.20 13.09
CA PRO A 181 -18.92 -11.49 12.77
C PRO A 181 -19.67 -12.20 13.91
N ASP A 182 -18.95 -12.82 14.86
CA ASP A 182 -19.55 -13.46 16.05
C ASP A 182 -19.85 -12.48 17.20
N VAL A 183 -19.52 -11.19 17.05
CA VAL A 183 -19.73 -10.16 18.08
C VAL A 183 -20.96 -9.33 17.74
N ASN A 184 -22.05 -9.54 18.49
CA ASN A 184 -23.33 -8.89 18.23
C ASN A 184 -23.22 -7.35 18.19
N GLN A 185 -22.46 -6.74 19.12
CA GLN A 185 -22.32 -5.28 19.17
C GLN A 185 -21.59 -4.69 17.95
N TYR A 186 -20.72 -5.47 17.32
CA TYR A 186 -20.06 -5.09 16.09
C TYR A 186 -21.03 -5.21 14.90
N ILE A 187 -21.82 -6.27 14.87
CA ILE A 187 -22.91 -6.44 13.90
C ILE A 187 -23.96 -5.33 14.06
N ASP A 188 -24.44 -5.09 15.32
CA ASP A 188 -25.41 -4.01 15.60
C ASP A 188 -24.90 -2.63 15.11
N ALA A 189 -23.58 -2.37 15.17
CA ALA A 189 -23.01 -1.12 14.68
C ALA A 189 -23.08 -1.02 13.14
N ILE A 190 -22.83 -2.11 12.41
CA ILE A 190 -22.97 -2.18 10.96
C ILE A 190 -24.44 -1.98 10.55
N GLU A 191 -25.38 -2.62 11.26
CA GLU A 191 -26.82 -2.49 11.02
C GLU A 191 -27.32 -1.07 11.27
N ASN A 192 -26.78 -0.39 12.29
CA ASN A 192 -27.09 1.02 12.54
C ASN A 192 -26.59 1.93 11.41
N VAL A 193 -25.37 1.69 10.90
CA VAL A 193 -24.81 2.44 9.76
C VAL A 193 -25.65 2.20 8.51
N ASP A 194 -26.15 0.98 8.29
CA ASP A 194 -27.08 0.68 7.19
C ASP A 194 -28.36 1.52 7.28
N GLU A 195 -28.94 1.65 8.48
CA GLU A 195 -30.12 2.52 8.70
C GLU A 195 -29.79 3.99 8.35
N TYR A 196 -28.60 4.49 8.73
CA TYR A 196 -28.17 5.86 8.42
C TYR A 196 -27.93 6.07 6.92
N ILE A 197 -27.34 5.09 6.25
CA ILE A 197 -27.20 5.07 4.78
C ILE A 197 -28.58 5.17 4.12
N GLY A 198 -29.57 4.41 4.64
CA GLY A 198 -30.95 4.48 4.17
C GLY A 198 -31.54 5.89 4.22
N TRP A 199 -31.29 6.67 5.29
CA TRP A 199 -31.78 8.06 5.36
C TRP A 199 -31.19 8.95 4.25
N VAL A 200 -29.90 8.76 3.93
CA VAL A 200 -29.22 9.53 2.88
C VAL A 200 -29.74 9.12 1.51
N ILE A 201 -29.88 7.80 1.24
CA ILE A 201 -30.43 7.27 -0.02
C ILE A 201 -31.87 7.76 -0.24
N ASP A 202 -32.73 7.68 0.79
CA ASP A 202 -34.09 8.20 0.73
C ASP A 202 -34.12 9.68 0.35
N SER A 203 -33.20 10.49 0.91
CA SER A 203 -33.10 11.91 0.59
C SER A 203 -32.58 12.15 -0.83
N MET A 204 -31.64 11.33 -1.31
CA MET A 204 -31.12 11.34 -2.68
C MET A 204 -32.22 11.04 -3.68
N GLU A 205 -33.00 9.98 -3.48
CA GLU A 205 -34.10 9.57 -4.36
C GLU A 205 -35.27 10.57 -4.36
N ASN A 206 -35.47 11.30 -3.27
CA ASN A 206 -36.47 12.34 -3.15
C ASN A 206 -36.05 13.72 -3.74
N ARG A 207 -34.85 13.82 -4.31
CA ARG A 207 -34.40 15.03 -5.02
C ARG A 207 -35.35 15.33 -6.19
N PRO A 208 -35.78 16.58 -6.38
CA PRO A 208 -36.65 16.95 -7.52
C PRO A 208 -36.02 16.66 -8.88
N THR A 209 -34.70 16.57 -8.93
CA THR A 209 -33.86 16.36 -10.12
C THR A 209 -33.42 14.92 -10.31
N PHE A 210 -33.63 14.02 -9.34
CA PHE A 210 -33.16 12.64 -9.30
C PHE A 210 -33.37 11.87 -10.61
N GLN A 211 -34.54 12.03 -11.25
CA GLN A 211 -34.85 11.33 -12.51
C GLN A 211 -34.03 11.83 -13.72
N ASN A 212 -33.24 12.89 -13.56
CA ASN A 212 -32.35 13.42 -14.58
C ASN A 212 -30.89 13.41 -14.12
N GLU A 213 -30.60 12.69 -13.05
CA GLU A 213 -29.28 12.52 -12.46
C GLU A 213 -28.87 11.07 -12.56
N ASP A 214 -27.60 10.83 -12.93
CA ASP A 214 -26.97 9.52 -12.83
C ASP A 214 -26.14 9.51 -11.55
N TRP A 215 -26.57 8.76 -10.55
CA TRP A 215 -25.85 8.64 -9.30
C TRP A 215 -24.93 7.40 -9.32
N LEU A 216 -23.66 7.60 -8.99
CA LEU A 216 -22.74 6.55 -8.57
C LEU A 216 -22.74 6.55 -7.04
N VAL A 217 -23.13 5.42 -6.45
CA VAL A 217 -23.00 5.19 -5.01
C VAL A 217 -21.82 4.26 -4.79
N MET A 218 -20.84 4.72 -4.01
CA MET A 218 -19.64 3.98 -3.63
C MET A 218 -19.62 3.82 -2.13
N ILE A 219 -19.49 2.58 -1.64
CA ILE A 219 -19.34 2.29 -0.21
C ILE A 219 -18.09 1.42 -0.03
N THR A 220 -17.24 1.77 0.93
CA THR A 220 -16.06 0.96 1.28
C THR A 220 -15.64 1.18 2.74
N SER A 221 -14.57 0.52 3.15
CA SER A 221 -13.93 0.69 4.46
C SER A 221 -12.46 1.03 4.27
N ASP A 222 -11.88 1.69 5.21
CA ASP A 222 -10.45 2.05 5.24
C ASP A 222 -9.56 0.89 5.72
N HIS A 223 -10.07 0.02 6.59
CA HIS A 223 -9.45 -1.23 7.05
C HIS A 223 -10.47 -2.18 7.68
N GLY A 224 -10.06 -3.38 7.97
CA GLY A 224 -10.76 -4.32 8.84
C GLY A 224 -10.17 -4.31 10.26
N GLY A 225 -10.20 -5.47 10.95
CA GLY A 225 -9.62 -5.59 12.29
C GLY A 225 -9.68 -7.01 12.81
N ILE A 226 -8.88 -7.31 13.84
CA ILE A 226 -8.83 -8.61 14.49
C ILE A 226 -8.78 -8.45 16.02
N GLY A 227 -9.50 -9.31 16.76
CA GLY A 227 -9.61 -9.15 18.20
C GLY A 227 -10.18 -7.79 18.57
N TYR A 228 -9.44 -6.95 19.24
CA TYR A 228 -9.82 -5.59 19.64
C TYR A 228 -9.00 -4.49 18.97
N ASN A 229 -8.19 -4.83 17.97
CA ASN A 229 -7.23 -3.92 17.35
C ASN A 229 -7.18 -4.12 15.82
N HIS A 230 -6.44 -3.25 15.17
CA HIS A 230 -6.04 -3.28 13.78
C HIS A 230 -4.65 -2.65 13.65
N GLY A 231 -4.08 -2.60 12.45
CA GLY A 231 -2.76 -2.01 12.17
C GLY A 231 -1.75 -3.01 11.63
N GLY A 232 -2.07 -4.32 11.71
CA GLY A 232 -1.24 -5.41 11.22
C GLY A 232 -1.52 -5.79 9.76
N GLN A 233 -1.11 -7.01 9.41
CA GLN A 233 -1.19 -7.51 8.04
C GLN A 233 -2.04 -8.78 7.91
N SER A 234 -2.82 -9.14 8.94
CA SER A 234 -3.73 -10.27 8.84
C SER A 234 -4.78 -10.02 7.76
N ILE A 235 -5.35 -11.10 7.23
CA ILE A 235 -6.36 -10.97 6.18
C ILE A 235 -7.62 -10.24 6.69
N GLU A 236 -7.94 -10.42 7.97
CA GLU A 236 -9.07 -9.77 8.65
C GLU A 236 -8.88 -8.26 8.80
N GLU A 237 -7.64 -7.79 8.83
CA GLU A 237 -7.31 -6.37 8.89
C GLU A 237 -7.25 -5.74 7.50
N ARG A 238 -6.80 -6.50 6.48
CA ARG A 238 -6.60 -6.01 5.12
C ARG A 238 -7.82 -6.10 4.23
N GLN A 239 -8.69 -7.11 4.43
CA GLN A 239 -9.90 -7.26 3.61
C GLN A 239 -10.96 -6.25 3.98
N ILE A 240 -11.48 -5.58 2.95
CA ILE A 240 -12.54 -4.57 3.04
C ILE A 240 -13.66 -4.86 2.04
N PRO A 241 -14.90 -4.42 2.33
CA PRO A 241 -15.97 -4.42 1.34
C PRO A 241 -15.80 -3.25 0.36
N ILE A 242 -16.15 -3.45 -0.90
CA ILE A 242 -16.42 -2.37 -1.86
C ILE A 242 -17.76 -2.63 -2.52
N ILE A 243 -18.67 -1.65 -2.47
CA ILE A 243 -19.94 -1.66 -3.16
C ILE A 243 -19.95 -0.52 -4.17
N LEU A 244 -20.26 -0.82 -5.43
CA LEU A 244 -20.51 0.14 -6.48
C LEU A 244 -21.93 -0.06 -6.98
N SER A 245 -22.75 0.99 -6.96
CA SER A 245 -24.15 0.91 -7.43
C SER A 245 -24.53 2.16 -8.20
N GLY A 246 -25.35 1.97 -9.23
CA GLY A 246 -25.85 3.06 -10.06
C GLY A 246 -26.12 2.62 -11.50
N PRO A 247 -26.81 3.45 -12.29
CA PRO A 247 -27.26 3.10 -13.63
C PRO A 247 -26.13 2.86 -14.65
N LEU A 248 -24.92 3.36 -14.35
CA LEU A 248 -23.74 3.29 -15.21
C LEU A 248 -22.70 2.30 -14.66
N VAL A 249 -23.07 1.49 -13.66
CA VAL A 249 -22.22 0.43 -13.10
C VAL A 249 -22.40 -0.86 -13.91
N SER A 250 -21.28 -1.55 -14.21
CA SER A 250 -21.27 -2.80 -15.00
C SER A 250 -20.20 -3.76 -14.48
N GLY A 251 -20.56 -5.04 -14.39
CA GLY A 251 -19.62 -6.10 -14.04
C GLY A 251 -18.64 -6.51 -15.16
N GLU A 252 -18.60 -5.79 -16.28
CA GLU A 252 -17.71 -6.12 -17.42
C GLU A 252 -16.27 -5.61 -17.22
N THR A 253 -16.06 -4.63 -16.34
CA THR A 253 -14.76 -3.99 -16.05
C THR A 253 -14.28 -4.25 -14.62
N ILE A 254 -14.32 -5.52 -14.20
CA ILE A 254 -13.88 -5.94 -12.85
C ILE A 254 -12.44 -6.44 -12.93
N PRO A 255 -11.49 -5.87 -12.12
CA PRO A 255 -10.13 -6.38 -12.04
C PRO A 255 -10.08 -7.76 -11.36
N GLU A 256 -8.99 -8.50 -11.55
CA GLU A 256 -8.77 -9.79 -10.90
C GLU A 256 -8.69 -9.63 -9.36
N GLN A 257 -8.08 -8.55 -8.89
CA GLN A 257 -8.05 -8.15 -7.49
C GLN A 257 -8.42 -6.67 -7.38
N SER A 258 -9.33 -6.34 -6.45
CA SER A 258 -9.72 -4.96 -6.16
C SER A 258 -8.97 -4.43 -4.97
N TYR A 259 -8.63 -3.14 -5.03
CA TYR A 259 -7.88 -2.44 -4.00
C TYR A 259 -8.58 -1.14 -3.59
N LEU A 260 -8.28 -0.66 -2.40
CA LEU A 260 -8.78 0.63 -1.91
C LEU A 260 -8.37 1.80 -2.80
N THR A 261 -7.19 1.72 -3.42
CA THR A 261 -6.71 2.69 -4.41
C THR A 261 -7.59 2.83 -5.65
N ASN A 262 -8.45 1.84 -5.97
CA ASN A 262 -9.35 1.91 -7.12
C ASN A 262 -10.46 2.96 -6.95
N MET A 263 -10.72 3.44 -5.73
CA MET A 263 -11.85 4.35 -5.45
C MET A 263 -11.71 5.69 -6.18
N ALA A 264 -10.58 6.38 -6.01
CA ALA A 264 -10.36 7.68 -6.62
C ALA A 264 -10.35 7.62 -8.16
N PRO A 265 -9.59 6.74 -8.85
CA PRO A 265 -9.64 6.66 -10.32
C PRO A 265 -11.02 6.26 -10.85
N THR A 266 -11.80 5.44 -10.12
CA THR A 266 -13.17 5.07 -10.55
C THR A 266 -14.08 6.28 -10.56
N LEU A 267 -14.09 7.10 -9.51
CA LEU A 267 -14.94 8.30 -9.48
C LEU A 267 -14.48 9.39 -10.45
N LEU A 268 -13.16 9.57 -10.65
CA LEU A 268 -12.63 10.52 -11.62
C LEU A 268 -13.05 10.12 -13.05
N HIS A 269 -12.88 8.87 -13.41
CA HIS A 269 -13.35 8.32 -14.68
C HIS A 269 -14.86 8.47 -14.83
N TYR A 270 -15.64 8.20 -13.76
CA TYR A 270 -17.07 8.39 -13.76
C TYR A 270 -17.46 9.83 -14.10
N PHE A 271 -16.78 10.83 -13.58
CA PHE A 271 -17.00 12.24 -13.94
C PHE A 271 -16.51 12.61 -15.34
N GLY A 272 -15.71 11.75 -15.96
CA GLY A 272 -15.10 11.97 -17.28
C GLY A 272 -13.85 12.84 -17.20
N VAL A 273 -13.19 12.82 -16.06
CA VAL A 273 -11.88 13.41 -15.85
C VAL A 273 -10.85 12.48 -16.49
N GLU A 274 -10.05 12.99 -17.40
CA GLU A 274 -8.96 12.23 -18.01
C GLU A 274 -7.90 11.89 -16.95
N ASN A 275 -7.35 10.69 -16.99
CA ASN A 275 -6.28 10.30 -16.08
C ASN A 275 -4.99 11.03 -16.47
N ASP A 276 -4.56 12.00 -15.67
CA ASP A 276 -3.26 12.62 -15.84
C ASP A 276 -2.19 11.76 -15.22
N CYS A 277 -1.25 11.28 -16.02
CA CYS A 277 -0.17 10.41 -15.55
C CYS A 277 0.79 11.11 -14.56
N GLU A 278 0.78 12.43 -14.48
CA GLU A 278 1.50 13.15 -13.43
C GLU A 278 0.93 12.89 -12.02
N TRP A 279 -0.34 12.46 -11.92
CA TRP A 279 -0.94 12.06 -10.63
C TRP A 279 -0.43 10.74 -10.09
N GLN A 280 0.16 9.89 -10.93
CA GLN A 280 0.75 8.60 -10.58
C GLN A 280 -0.18 7.72 -9.73
N LEU A 281 -1.47 7.63 -10.09
CA LEU A 281 -2.45 6.82 -9.39
C LEU A 281 -2.03 5.34 -9.38
N ASP A 282 -2.09 4.70 -8.24
CA ASP A 282 -1.80 3.26 -8.09
C ASP A 282 -3.03 2.40 -8.40
N GLY A 283 -4.22 2.99 -8.27
CA GLY A 283 -5.47 2.32 -8.59
C GLY A 283 -5.86 2.46 -10.05
N ILE A 284 -6.75 1.57 -10.48
CA ILE A 284 -7.39 1.63 -11.80
C ILE A 284 -8.89 1.86 -11.65
N SER A 285 -9.51 2.46 -12.66
CA SER A 285 -10.98 2.56 -12.73
C SER A 285 -11.60 1.18 -12.88
N MET A 286 -12.69 0.91 -12.16
CA MET A 286 -13.37 -0.38 -12.18
C MET A 286 -14.90 -0.25 -12.10
N GLY A 287 -15.61 -1.25 -12.60
CA GLY A 287 -17.04 -1.42 -12.40
C GLY A 287 -17.93 -0.43 -13.14
N LEU A 288 -17.41 0.33 -14.10
CA LEU A 288 -18.18 1.24 -14.96
C LEU A 288 -18.54 0.57 -16.30
N ASP A 289 -19.66 0.97 -16.92
CA ASP A 289 -20.11 0.44 -18.21
C ASP A 289 -19.13 0.86 -19.33
N PRO A 290 -18.39 -0.07 -19.95
CA PRO A 290 -17.39 0.25 -20.97
C PRO A 290 -18.00 0.86 -22.24
N ASN A 291 -19.32 0.77 -22.44
CA ASN A 291 -19.98 1.42 -23.57
C ASN A 291 -20.21 2.92 -23.33
N GLN A 292 -20.20 3.36 -22.06
CA GLN A 292 -20.36 4.75 -21.65
C GLN A 292 -19.04 5.38 -21.26
N PHE A 293 -18.11 4.55 -20.78
CA PHE A 293 -16.77 4.93 -20.34
C PHE A 293 -15.77 4.13 -21.16
N PRO A 294 -15.32 4.64 -22.31
CA PRO A 294 -14.24 4.03 -23.08
C PRO A 294 -12.97 4.00 -22.23
N ASP A 295 -12.03 3.17 -22.64
CA ASP A 295 -10.80 2.89 -21.92
C ASP A 295 -10.27 4.10 -21.14
N TYR A 296 -10.21 3.96 -19.83
CA TYR A 296 -9.53 4.92 -18.95
C TYR A 296 -8.04 4.69 -19.15
N ASP A 297 -7.32 5.70 -19.61
CA ASP A 297 -5.90 5.56 -19.87
C ASP A 297 -5.19 5.09 -18.60
N ILE A 298 -4.71 3.87 -18.65
CA ILE A 298 -3.90 3.30 -17.57
C ILE A 298 -2.54 3.95 -17.69
N CYS A 299 -2.22 4.81 -16.74
CA CYS A 299 -0.91 5.40 -16.70
C CYS A 299 0.15 4.35 -16.40
N PRO A 300 1.29 4.42 -17.06
CA PRO A 300 2.38 3.52 -16.77
C PRO A 300 2.90 3.78 -15.35
N ASN A 301 3.05 2.73 -14.57
CA ASN A 301 3.85 2.81 -13.35
C ASN A 301 5.28 3.10 -13.74
N CYS A 302 5.88 4.14 -13.17
CA CYS A 302 7.31 4.35 -13.30
C CYS A 302 8.05 3.12 -12.77
N PRO A 303 9.10 2.64 -13.45
CA PRO A 303 9.86 1.48 -13.00
C PRO A 303 10.63 1.85 -11.72
N SER A 304 10.04 1.62 -10.56
CA SER A 304 10.66 1.96 -9.27
C SER A 304 10.20 0.97 -8.18
N PRO A 305 11.14 0.45 -7.38
CA PRO A 305 12.58 0.55 -7.60
C PRO A 305 13.09 -0.45 -8.65
N ILE A 306 14.04 -0.03 -9.49
CA ILE A 306 14.85 -0.98 -10.25
C ILE A 306 15.81 -1.69 -9.29
N THR A 307 15.83 -3.02 -9.34
CA THR A 307 16.70 -3.86 -8.52
C THR A 307 17.63 -4.68 -9.37
N ALA A 308 18.75 -5.17 -8.80
CA ALA A 308 19.72 -5.92 -9.57
C ALA A 308 20.31 -7.07 -8.76
N GLU A 309 20.56 -8.18 -9.43
CA GLU A 309 21.29 -9.34 -8.91
C GLU A 309 22.46 -9.69 -9.83
N VAL A 310 23.61 -10.02 -9.25
CA VAL A 310 24.80 -10.47 -10.00
C VAL A 310 24.96 -11.97 -9.81
N ASP A 311 24.93 -12.73 -10.91
CA ASP A 311 25.28 -14.16 -10.87
C ASP A 311 26.78 -14.33 -10.63
N PRO A 312 27.20 -14.89 -9.51
CA PRO A 312 28.62 -15.01 -9.17
C PRO A 312 29.38 -15.93 -10.10
N SER A 313 28.71 -16.81 -10.85
CA SER A 313 29.34 -17.78 -11.74
C SER A 313 29.54 -17.27 -13.16
N SER A 314 28.55 -16.57 -13.70
CA SER A 314 28.57 -16.00 -15.04
C SER A 314 28.93 -14.52 -15.07
N LEU A 315 28.82 -13.82 -13.93
CA LEU A 315 28.96 -12.38 -13.78
C LEU A 315 27.96 -11.58 -14.63
N ASN A 316 26.84 -12.22 -14.97
CA ASN A 316 25.70 -11.52 -15.59
C ASN A 316 24.97 -10.71 -14.52
N ILE A 317 24.35 -9.62 -14.95
CA ILE A 317 23.51 -8.76 -14.09
C ILE A 317 22.07 -8.97 -14.51
N SER A 318 21.25 -9.47 -13.60
CA SER A 318 19.79 -9.53 -13.77
C SER A 318 19.18 -8.28 -13.15
N LEU A 319 18.44 -7.52 -13.95
CA LEU A 319 17.73 -6.32 -13.55
C LEU A 319 16.25 -6.66 -13.46
N PHE A 320 15.57 -6.14 -12.44
CA PHE A 320 14.13 -6.36 -12.21
C PHE A 320 13.46 -5.03 -11.85
N TRP A 321 12.21 -4.87 -12.28
CA TRP A 321 11.36 -3.72 -11.98
C TRP A 321 9.89 -4.14 -12.04
N ASP A 322 8.99 -3.30 -11.57
CA ASP A 322 7.56 -3.57 -11.59
C ASP A 322 7.02 -3.59 -13.03
N GLU A 323 6.09 -4.51 -13.29
CA GLU A 323 5.44 -4.67 -14.59
C GLU A 323 4.57 -3.43 -14.88
N ASN A 324 4.76 -2.86 -16.08
CA ASN A 324 3.91 -1.77 -16.55
C ASN A 324 2.63 -2.31 -17.18
N MET A 325 1.48 -1.79 -16.75
CA MET A 325 0.17 -2.20 -17.24
C MET A 325 -0.31 -1.43 -18.47
N ALA A 326 0.42 -0.40 -18.92
CA ALA A 326 0.01 0.46 -20.03
C ALA A 326 0.52 -0.07 -21.41
N PRO A 327 -0.37 -0.39 -22.35
CA PRO A 327 -0.01 -1.08 -23.59
C PRO A 327 0.79 -0.25 -24.60
N ASP A 328 0.79 1.08 -24.50
CA ASP A 328 1.39 1.99 -25.48
C ASP A 328 2.73 2.60 -25.02
N HIS A 329 3.47 1.85 -24.19
CA HIS A 329 4.74 2.29 -23.63
C HIS A 329 5.86 1.30 -23.93
N ALA A 330 7.08 1.79 -23.92
CA ALA A 330 8.29 1.00 -24.11
C ALA A 330 9.38 1.44 -23.13
N TYR A 331 10.25 0.49 -22.75
CA TYR A 331 11.41 0.80 -21.95
C TYR A 331 12.66 0.97 -22.82
N SER A 332 13.44 2.00 -22.51
CA SER A 332 14.80 2.17 -22.98
C SER A 332 15.76 1.93 -21.81
N LEU A 333 16.54 0.85 -21.89
CA LEU A 333 17.52 0.52 -20.86
C LEU A 333 18.91 1.00 -21.27
N TYR A 334 19.51 1.79 -20.41
CA TYR A 334 20.86 2.33 -20.59
C TYR A 334 21.83 1.70 -19.60
N ARG A 335 23.06 1.48 -20.02
CA ARG A 335 24.20 1.13 -19.17
C ARG A 335 25.32 2.13 -19.38
N ASN A 336 25.71 2.85 -18.33
CA ASN A 336 26.73 3.90 -18.40
C ASN A 336 26.43 4.92 -19.53
N GLU A 337 25.19 5.36 -19.65
CA GLU A 337 24.62 6.28 -20.66
C GLU A 337 24.57 5.72 -22.11
N GLU A 338 24.94 4.47 -22.33
CA GLU A 338 24.80 3.80 -23.62
C GLU A 338 23.50 2.98 -23.63
N LEU A 339 22.63 3.21 -24.62
CA LEU A 339 21.42 2.40 -24.81
C LEU A 339 21.82 0.94 -25.12
N ILE A 340 21.37 -0.01 -24.29
CA ILE A 340 21.68 -1.44 -24.44
C ILE A 340 20.47 -2.27 -24.85
N ALA A 341 19.25 -1.79 -24.59
CA ALA A 341 18.03 -2.48 -25.01
C ALA A 341 16.87 -1.49 -25.15
N ASP A 342 16.02 -1.75 -26.17
CA ASP A 342 14.65 -1.26 -26.25
C ASP A 342 13.74 -2.45 -25.96
N LEU A 343 12.86 -2.31 -24.95
CA LEU A 343 12.04 -3.39 -24.41
C LEU A 343 10.55 -3.02 -24.52
N ASP A 344 9.71 -4.02 -24.67
CA ASP A 344 8.26 -3.86 -24.60
C ASP A 344 7.82 -3.43 -23.20
N GLY A 345 6.78 -2.61 -23.11
CA GLY A 345 6.27 -2.09 -21.84
C GLY A 345 5.79 -3.14 -20.83
N PHE A 346 5.58 -4.39 -21.27
CA PHE A 346 5.20 -5.52 -20.39
C PHE A 346 6.40 -6.31 -19.86
N VAL A 347 7.62 -5.92 -20.17
CA VAL A 347 8.83 -6.60 -19.67
C VAL A 347 9.17 -6.06 -18.29
N SER A 348 9.39 -6.95 -17.33
CA SER A 348 9.76 -6.63 -15.94
C SER A 348 11.14 -7.14 -15.53
N GLU A 349 11.90 -7.74 -16.48
CA GLU A 349 13.24 -8.24 -16.22
C GLU A 349 14.15 -8.10 -17.46
N TYR A 350 15.46 -7.95 -17.23
CA TYR A 350 16.47 -7.98 -18.27
C TYR A 350 17.78 -8.55 -17.75
N ILE A 351 18.42 -9.42 -18.54
CA ILE A 351 19.73 -9.97 -18.18
C ILE A 351 20.80 -9.32 -19.07
N ASP A 352 21.67 -8.53 -18.44
CA ASP A 352 22.83 -7.95 -19.10
C ASP A 352 24.08 -8.82 -18.94
N THR A 353 24.88 -8.87 -19.98
CA THR A 353 26.19 -9.53 -20.01
C THR A 353 27.26 -8.49 -20.34
N PRO A 354 27.67 -7.66 -19.36
CA PRO A 354 28.61 -6.57 -19.64
C PRO A 354 29.99 -7.10 -19.99
N SER A 355 30.72 -6.41 -20.89
CA SER A 355 32.10 -6.77 -21.19
C SER A 355 33.01 -6.39 -20.04
N LEU A 356 33.66 -7.39 -19.46
CA LEU A 356 34.62 -7.24 -18.35
C LEU A 356 36.08 -7.19 -18.82
N ILE A 357 36.32 -7.21 -20.14
CA ILE A 357 37.68 -7.25 -20.72
C ILE A 357 38.44 -5.97 -20.37
N GLY A 358 39.60 -6.14 -19.73
CA GLY A 358 40.48 -5.03 -19.35
C GLY A 358 40.11 -4.32 -18.04
N LEU A 359 39.03 -4.77 -17.37
CA LEU A 359 38.66 -4.28 -16.05
C LEU A 359 39.41 -5.08 -14.97
N SER A 360 39.66 -4.47 -13.82
CA SER A 360 40.30 -5.10 -12.65
C SER A 360 39.75 -4.45 -11.37
N GLY A 361 39.67 -5.23 -10.31
CA GLY A 361 39.11 -4.78 -9.04
C GLY A 361 37.58 -4.91 -9.05
N GLU A 362 36.88 -3.83 -8.89
CA GLU A 362 35.41 -3.75 -9.01
C GLU A 362 35.04 -3.04 -10.32
N ALA A 363 34.19 -3.66 -11.11
CA ALA A 363 33.59 -3.03 -12.26
C ALA A 363 32.22 -2.46 -11.87
N MET A 364 32.07 -1.14 -11.92
CA MET A 364 30.81 -0.45 -11.64
C MET A 364 30.03 -0.20 -12.94
N PHE A 365 28.76 -0.55 -12.94
CA PHE A 365 27.83 -0.30 -14.02
C PHE A 365 26.64 0.51 -13.49
N ASN A 366 26.37 1.65 -14.12
CA ASN A 366 25.19 2.46 -13.81
C ASN A 366 24.11 2.12 -14.84
N TYR A 367 22.99 1.61 -14.36
CA TYR A 367 21.83 1.34 -15.19
C TYR A 367 20.80 2.43 -14.99
N ARG A 368 20.19 2.87 -16.08
CA ARG A 368 19.07 3.77 -16.09
C ARG A 368 17.98 3.17 -16.98
N LEU A 369 16.83 2.96 -16.43
CA LEU A 369 15.64 2.45 -17.10
C LEU A 369 14.68 3.61 -17.32
N VAL A 370 14.38 3.90 -18.57
CA VAL A 370 13.45 4.97 -18.97
C VAL A 370 12.20 4.33 -19.54
N LEU A 371 11.04 4.66 -19.01
CA LEU A 371 9.75 4.34 -19.60
C LEU A 371 9.27 5.54 -20.39
N GLU A 372 8.89 5.33 -21.65
CA GLU A 372 8.36 6.38 -22.52
C GLU A 372 7.06 5.93 -23.18
N SER A 373 6.10 6.85 -23.28
CA SER A 373 4.92 6.62 -24.12
C SER A 373 5.30 6.66 -25.59
N ASN A 374 4.61 5.89 -26.42
CA ASN A 374 4.81 5.89 -27.88
C ASN A 374 4.47 7.25 -28.53
N SER A 375 3.65 8.08 -27.87
CA SER A 375 3.33 9.47 -28.27
C SER A 375 4.42 10.47 -27.87
N GLY A 376 5.26 10.13 -26.88
CA GLY A 376 6.29 11.00 -26.31
C GLY A 376 5.77 12.03 -25.30
N ASP A 377 4.51 11.89 -24.85
CA ASP A 377 3.88 12.83 -23.92
C ASP A 377 4.20 12.50 -22.45
N PHE A 378 4.71 11.30 -22.18
CA PHE A 378 5.10 10.83 -20.85
C PHE A 378 6.47 10.17 -20.89
N SER A 379 7.31 10.45 -19.90
CA SER A 379 8.59 9.78 -19.66
C SER A 379 8.93 9.81 -18.19
N CYS A 380 9.33 8.67 -17.64
CA CYS A 380 9.90 8.60 -16.30
C CYS A 380 11.07 7.62 -16.25
N GLU A 381 11.93 7.74 -15.24
CA GLU A 381 13.15 6.94 -15.16
C GLU A 381 13.51 6.57 -13.72
N ASP A 382 14.23 5.46 -13.57
CA ASP A 382 14.88 5.06 -12.32
C ASP A 382 16.29 4.55 -12.61
N GLU A 383 17.17 4.65 -11.61
CA GLU A 383 18.60 4.36 -11.75
C GLU A 383 19.11 3.42 -10.67
N ILE A 384 20.02 2.52 -11.03
CA ILE A 384 20.73 1.68 -10.07
C ILE A 384 22.21 1.56 -10.45
N SER A 385 23.09 1.58 -9.46
CA SER A 385 24.51 1.29 -9.62
C SER A 385 24.83 -0.13 -9.14
N VAL A 386 25.44 -0.93 -10.01
CA VAL A 386 25.76 -2.33 -9.74
C VAL A 386 27.26 -2.56 -9.83
N GLY A 387 27.84 -3.08 -8.75
CA GLY A 387 29.25 -3.48 -8.70
C GLY A 387 29.44 -4.97 -9.00
N ILE A 388 30.30 -5.30 -9.95
CA ILE A 388 30.79 -6.67 -10.16
C ILE A 388 32.19 -6.79 -9.57
N PRO A 389 32.39 -7.56 -8.48
CA PRO A 389 33.71 -7.81 -7.96
C PRO A 389 34.49 -8.74 -8.93
N LEU A 390 35.55 -8.23 -9.51
CA LEU A 390 36.45 -8.98 -10.39
C LEU A 390 37.61 -9.58 -9.59
N GLY A 391 37.29 -10.19 -8.44
CA GLY A 391 38.26 -10.70 -7.49
C GLY A 391 38.00 -12.14 -7.08
N ILE A 392 38.93 -12.71 -6.29
CA ILE A 392 38.74 -14.01 -5.64
C ILE A 392 37.89 -13.76 -4.38
N THR A 393 36.78 -14.47 -4.23
CA THR A 393 36.05 -14.51 -2.95
C THR A 393 36.99 -15.09 -1.87
N ILE A 394 37.33 -14.29 -0.88
CA ILE A 394 38.22 -14.66 0.21
C ILE A 394 37.42 -15.20 1.40
N LEU A 395 36.22 -14.66 1.60
CA LEU A 395 35.32 -15.07 2.66
C LEU A 395 33.88 -14.96 2.13
N GLU A 396 33.12 -16.01 2.29
CA GLU A 396 31.69 -16.06 2.07
C GLU A 396 31.06 -16.76 3.27
N GLU A 397 30.00 -16.19 3.82
CA GLU A 397 29.31 -16.72 4.98
C GLU A 397 27.80 -16.44 4.87
N ASN A 398 27.00 -17.48 4.93
CA ASN A 398 25.53 -17.42 4.89
C ASN A 398 24.87 -17.97 6.16
N PHE A 399 25.66 -18.37 7.15
CA PHE A 399 25.24 -18.88 8.46
C PHE A 399 24.40 -20.17 8.45
N ASN A 400 24.10 -20.78 7.32
CA ASN A 400 23.20 -21.93 7.20
C ASN A 400 23.76 -23.23 7.74
N GLU A 401 25.06 -23.32 7.94
CA GLU A 401 25.74 -24.52 8.49
C GLU A 401 25.74 -24.55 10.04
N LEU A 402 25.17 -23.52 10.69
CA LEU A 402 25.15 -23.44 12.15
C LEU A 402 24.13 -24.40 12.74
N GLU A 403 24.51 -25.05 13.86
CA GLU A 403 23.61 -25.87 14.65
C GLU A 403 22.70 -24.95 15.50
N LEU A 404 21.38 -25.02 15.27
CA LEU A 404 20.40 -24.23 16.00
C LEU A 404 19.86 -25.01 17.20
N PHE A 405 19.53 -24.29 18.26
CA PHE A 405 19.05 -24.83 19.53
C PHE A 405 17.56 -24.53 19.76
N PRO A 406 16.92 -25.27 20.69
CA PRO A 406 15.53 -25.00 21.06
C PRO A 406 15.33 -23.62 21.70
N ALA A 407 14.13 -23.06 21.53
CA ALA A 407 13.70 -21.86 22.23
C ALA A 407 13.78 -22.04 23.77
N VAL A 408 14.19 -20.99 24.46
CA VAL A 408 14.33 -20.94 25.92
C VAL A 408 13.40 -19.88 26.50
N ASP A 409 13.74 -18.61 26.37
CA ASP A 409 12.92 -17.50 26.84
C ASP A 409 11.82 -17.14 25.83
N GLU A 410 12.02 -17.44 24.52
CA GLU A 410 10.99 -17.41 23.49
C GLU A 410 10.03 -18.61 23.54
N ALA A 411 10.30 -19.60 24.39
CA ALA A 411 9.44 -20.77 24.49
C ALA A 411 8.08 -20.45 25.09
N TYR A 412 7.04 -21.17 24.64
CA TYR A 412 5.65 -21.02 25.10
C TYR A 412 5.52 -20.97 26.63
N GLY A 413 4.97 -19.87 27.14
CA GLY A 413 4.78 -19.61 28.55
C GLY A 413 5.96 -18.93 29.25
N ALA A 414 7.10 -18.76 28.60
CA ALA A 414 8.14 -17.84 29.02
C ALA A 414 7.91 -16.49 28.37
N CYS A 415 8.06 -15.39 29.08
CA CYS A 415 7.88 -14.02 28.61
C CYS A 415 6.57 -13.71 27.82
N GLY A 416 5.66 -14.64 27.78
CA GLY A 416 4.37 -14.49 27.08
C GLY A 416 4.34 -15.05 25.66
N ASN A 417 5.43 -15.61 25.18
CA ASN A 417 5.61 -16.04 23.79
C ASN A 417 4.94 -17.37 23.43
N SER A 418 4.81 -17.62 22.13
CA SER A 418 4.03 -18.73 21.58
C SER A 418 4.85 -19.80 20.86
N ILE A 419 6.19 -19.63 20.77
CA ILE A 419 7.07 -20.58 20.12
C ILE A 419 7.16 -21.89 20.90
N GLY A 420 7.06 -23.02 20.20
CA GLY A 420 7.18 -24.32 20.83
C GLY A 420 8.60 -24.55 21.39
N SER A 421 8.71 -25.04 22.63
CA SER A 421 9.99 -25.30 23.29
C SER A 421 10.87 -26.38 22.63
N ASP A 422 10.39 -27.01 21.57
CA ASP A 422 11.09 -27.98 20.74
C ASP A 422 11.49 -27.42 19.35
N VAL A 423 11.12 -26.16 19.07
CA VAL A 423 11.49 -25.47 17.83
C VAL A 423 12.98 -25.10 17.89
N LEU A 424 13.78 -25.66 16.98
CA LEU A 424 15.19 -25.34 16.81
C LEU A 424 15.29 -24.08 15.94
N GLY A 425 15.66 -22.96 16.52
CA GLY A 425 15.59 -21.69 15.78
C GLY A 425 16.75 -20.74 15.98
N TRP A 426 17.63 -20.93 16.97
CA TRP A 426 18.64 -19.93 17.29
C TRP A 426 19.93 -20.52 17.87
N THR A 427 21.03 -19.73 17.83
CA THR A 427 22.28 -20.04 18.54
C THR A 427 23.10 -18.76 18.79
N HIS A 428 23.92 -18.76 19.86
CA HIS A 428 24.99 -17.78 20.05
C HIS A 428 26.38 -18.30 19.58
N GLU A 429 26.44 -19.51 19.10
CA GLU A 429 27.72 -20.07 18.61
C GLU A 429 27.98 -19.49 17.21
N PRO A 430 28.99 -18.63 17.06
CA PRO A 430 29.29 -18.05 15.75
C PRO A 430 29.94 -19.09 14.81
N PRO A 431 29.96 -18.85 13.48
CA PRO A 431 30.70 -19.68 12.55
C PRO A 431 32.19 -19.79 12.90
N GLU A 432 32.86 -20.76 12.35
CA GLU A 432 34.30 -20.98 12.60
C GLU A 432 35.12 -19.71 12.32
N ASN A 433 35.94 -19.31 13.31
CA ASN A 433 36.77 -18.12 13.30
C ASN A 433 36.03 -16.77 13.37
N TRP A 434 34.71 -16.76 13.49
CA TRP A 434 33.93 -15.57 13.88
C TRP A 434 33.91 -15.43 15.39
N MET A 435 33.65 -14.25 15.91
CA MET A 435 33.51 -13.98 17.34
C MET A 435 32.40 -13.00 17.62
N ILE A 436 31.76 -13.17 18.79
CA ILE A 436 30.84 -12.19 19.34
C ILE A 436 31.49 -11.54 20.57
N ASP A 437 31.63 -10.24 20.58
CA ASP A 437 32.08 -9.49 21.77
C ASP A 437 30.88 -8.88 22.50
N ASN A 438 30.48 -9.54 23.56
CA ASN A 438 29.42 -9.14 24.49
C ASN A 438 29.97 -8.54 25.79
N THR A 439 31.24 -8.11 25.83
CA THR A 439 31.87 -7.59 27.07
C THR A 439 31.08 -6.46 27.71
N ASN A 440 30.38 -5.67 26.89
CA ASN A 440 29.57 -4.55 27.35
C ASN A 440 28.05 -4.83 27.33
N MET A 441 27.64 -6.09 27.09
CA MET A 441 26.24 -6.50 27.19
C MET A 441 25.86 -6.81 28.65
N PRO A 442 24.73 -6.35 29.13
CA PRO A 442 24.18 -6.80 30.40
C PRO A 442 23.78 -8.29 30.36
N GLU A 443 24.01 -9.01 31.48
CA GLU A 443 23.60 -10.42 31.62
C GLU A 443 22.11 -10.54 32.01
N VAL A 444 21.23 -9.82 31.34
CA VAL A 444 19.78 -9.78 31.56
C VAL A 444 19.05 -9.76 30.21
N GLY A 445 17.73 -9.84 30.25
CA GLY A 445 16.89 -9.84 29.04
C GLY A 445 16.74 -11.23 28.43
N THR A 446 15.99 -11.31 27.32
CA THR A 446 15.68 -12.54 26.59
C THR A 446 16.97 -13.20 26.10
N LEU A 447 17.16 -14.48 26.45
CA LEU A 447 18.43 -15.17 26.24
C LEU A 447 18.81 -15.22 24.74
N GLU A 448 17.85 -15.53 23.91
CA GLU A 448 18.02 -15.67 22.46
C GLU A 448 18.60 -14.41 21.81
N TRP A 449 18.26 -13.23 22.33
CA TRP A 449 18.62 -11.93 21.77
C TRP A 449 19.66 -11.15 22.60
N ARG A 450 20.36 -11.84 23.47
CA ARG A 450 21.39 -11.21 24.33
C ARG A 450 22.69 -10.97 23.56
N GLY A 451 22.74 -9.91 22.79
CA GLY A 451 23.79 -9.57 21.85
C GLY A 451 23.54 -10.20 20.45
N TRP A 452 24.57 -10.28 19.63
CA TRP A 452 24.42 -10.95 18.34
C TRP A 452 24.06 -12.41 18.52
N SER A 453 23.08 -12.86 17.76
CA SER A 453 22.63 -14.25 17.66
C SER A 453 22.55 -14.65 16.20
N PHE A 454 22.42 -15.95 15.95
CA PHE A 454 22.09 -16.48 14.65
C PHE A 454 20.77 -17.22 14.77
N ALA A 455 19.80 -16.84 13.96
CA ALA A 455 18.47 -17.41 14.02
C ALA A 455 17.97 -17.77 12.63
N SER A 456 17.14 -18.81 12.53
CA SER A 456 16.39 -19.02 11.31
C SER A 456 15.41 -17.86 11.12
N MET A 457 15.19 -17.48 9.86
CA MET A 457 14.28 -16.40 9.51
C MET A 457 12.86 -16.64 10.07
N ASP A 458 12.36 -17.87 9.96
CA ASP A 458 11.05 -18.27 10.50
C ASP A 458 10.98 -18.09 12.03
N PHE A 459 12.03 -18.48 12.75
CA PHE A 459 12.06 -18.34 14.20
C PHE A 459 12.05 -16.87 14.63
N TRP A 460 12.81 -16.03 13.94
CA TRP A 460 12.86 -14.59 14.23
C TRP A 460 11.53 -13.89 13.93
N VAL A 461 10.85 -14.25 12.85
CA VAL A 461 9.51 -13.76 12.51
C VAL A 461 8.45 -14.27 13.49
N ASP A 462 8.55 -15.55 13.92
CA ASP A 462 7.60 -16.16 14.85
C ASP A 462 7.73 -15.60 16.28
N ALA A 463 8.90 -15.06 16.65
CA ALA A 463 9.08 -14.37 17.94
C ALA A 463 8.17 -13.14 18.00
N GLU A 464 8.31 -12.23 17.05
CA GLU A 464 7.37 -11.15 16.74
C GLU A 464 7.68 -10.63 15.32
N ASP A 465 6.70 -10.55 14.42
CA ASP A 465 6.98 -10.19 13.02
C ASP A 465 7.54 -8.76 12.89
N GLN A 466 6.88 -7.76 13.43
CA GLN A 466 7.34 -6.35 13.40
C GLN A 466 7.98 -5.93 12.04
N LEU A 467 7.44 -6.39 10.92
CA LEU A 467 7.94 -6.22 9.55
C LEU A 467 9.21 -7.04 9.21
N ARG A 468 9.61 -7.99 10.05
CA ARG A 468 10.76 -8.88 9.78
C ARG A 468 10.54 -9.75 8.55
N SER A 469 9.30 -10.18 8.33
CA SER A 469 8.87 -10.91 7.11
C SER A 469 9.13 -10.15 5.81
N GLN A 470 9.34 -8.84 5.86
CA GLN A 470 9.69 -8.02 4.70
C GLN A 470 11.17 -8.09 4.32
N PHE A 471 12.01 -8.74 5.12
CA PHE A 471 13.39 -8.97 4.72
C PHE A 471 13.47 -10.10 3.66
N THR A 472 13.02 -9.81 2.46
CA THR A 472 12.88 -10.76 1.35
C THR A 472 14.19 -11.33 0.82
N ARG A 473 15.33 -10.74 1.19
CA ARG A 473 16.67 -11.25 0.83
C ARG A 473 17.26 -12.19 1.86
N ALA A 474 16.60 -12.36 3.01
CA ALA A 474 17.02 -13.32 4.02
C ALA A 474 16.50 -14.71 3.64
N ASP A 475 17.39 -15.70 3.68
CA ASP A 475 17.08 -17.12 3.49
C ASP A 475 17.83 -17.97 4.51
N GLY A 476 17.12 -18.88 5.16
CA GLY A 476 17.71 -19.77 6.15
C GLY A 476 18.09 -19.09 7.46
N THR A 477 19.35 -19.22 7.87
CA THR A 477 19.88 -18.65 9.12
C THR A 477 20.52 -17.31 8.88
N ILE A 478 20.16 -16.31 9.69
CA ILE A 478 20.66 -14.94 9.61
C ILE A 478 21.35 -14.52 10.92
N ALA A 479 22.25 -13.54 10.84
CA ALA A 479 22.81 -12.91 12.03
C ALA A 479 21.88 -11.76 12.49
N VAL A 480 21.44 -11.82 13.74
CA VAL A 480 20.44 -10.89 14.32
C VAL A 480 21.04 -10.16 15.52
N ALA A 481 20.82 -8.88 15.60
CA ALA A 481 21.02 -8.08 16.80
C ALA A 481 19.71 -7.31 17.08
N ASP A 482 18.90 -7.83 17.99
CA ASP A 482 17.56 -7.35 18.27
C ASP A 482 17.44 -6.81 19.69
N PRO A 483 17.62 -5.51 19.88
CA PRO A 483 17.51 -4.91 21.21
C PRO A 483 16.07 -4.80 21.71
N ASP A 484 15.07 -4.84 20.85
CA ASP A 484 13.65 -4.79 21.17
C ASP A 484 13.23 -6.10 21.84
N GLU A 485 13.44 -7.21 21.16
CA GLU A 485 13.17 -8.54 21.72
C GLU A 485 14.04 -8.87 22.96
N TRP A 486 15.25 -8.31 23.02
CA TRP A 486 16.12 -8.50 24.16
C TRP A 486 15.52 -8.01 25.47
N ASP A 487 14.76 -6.91 25.45
CA ASP A 487 14.23 -6.28 26.66
C ASP A 487 12.76 -6.62 26.98
N ASP A 488 12.12 -7.44 26.17
CA ASP A 488 10.74 -7.86 26.35
C ASP A 488 10.48 -8.64 27.65
N CYS A 489 11.46 -9.43 28.08
CA CYS A 489 11.35 -10.26 29.29
C CYS A 489 11.64 -9.49 30.57
N GLY A 490 10.95 -8.38 30.83
CA GLY A 490 11.08 -7.70 32.12
C GLY A 490 10.88 -6.18 32.08
N ASN A 491 11.63 -5.45 32.92
CA ASN A 491 11.57 -4.01 32.94
C ASN A 491 12.76 -3.43 32.15
N ALA A 492 12.55 -3.13 30.88
CA ALA A 492 13.52 -2.57 29.94
C ALA A 492 14.37 -1.43 30.56
N ALA A 493 13.77 -0.52 31.30
CA ALA A 493 14.47 0.60 31.95
C ALA A 493 15.54 0.17 32.95
N SER A 494 15.57 -1.09 33.38
CA SER A 494 16.56 -1.64 34.34
C SER A 494 17.69 -2.43 33.67
N PHE A 495 17.62 -2.72 32.38
CA PHE A 495 18.55 -3.63 31.70
C PHE A 495 19.87 -2.96 31.32
N GLY A 496 19.87 -1.69 31.03
CA GLY A 496 21.07 -0.96 30.61
C GLY A 496 21.10 -0.76 29.09
N SER A 497 22.30 -0.69 28.52
CA SER A 497 22.47 -0.45 27.08
C SER A 497 22.77 -1.74 26.35
N TYR A 498 22.09 -1.98 25.24
CA TYR A 498 22.44 -3.02 24.28
C TYR A 498 23.75 -2.62 23.59
N ASN A 499 24.80 -3.47 23.67
CA ASN A 499 26.09 -3.18 23.05
C ASN A 499 26.84 -4.49 22.76
N SER A 500 26.76 -4.94 21.51
CA SER A 500 27.33 -6.20 21.04
C SER A 500 28.03 -5.99 19.71
N ILE A 501 29.12 -6.72 19.48
CA ILE A 501 29.90 -6.64 18.25
C ILE A 501 30.04 -8.04 17.64
N LEU A 502 29.69 -8.19 16.38
CA LEU A 502 30.00 -9.36 15.58
C LEU A 502 31.30 -9.12 14.81
N ILE A 503 32.26 -10.01 14.96
CA ILE A 503 33.62 -9.88 14.41
C ILE A 503 33.86 -11.02 13.43
N SER A 504 34.13 -10.67 12.16
CA SER A 504 34.53 -11.63 11.13
C SER A 504 35.92 -12.20 11.35
N PRO A 505 36.25 -13.33 10.70
CA PRO A 505 37.64 -13.80 10.61
C PRO A 505 38.57 -12.72 10.07
N VAL A 506 39.85 -12.87 10.41
CA VAL A 506 40.91 -12.02 9.85
C VAL A 506 41.07 -12.31 8.36
N ILE A 507 40.84 -11.29 7.54
CA ILE A 507 40.98 -11.38 6.10
C ILE A 507 42.40 -10.95 5.71
N PRO A 508 43.25 -11.82 5.13
CA PRO A 508 44.60 -11.46 4.72
C PRO A 508 44.55 -10.52 3.49
N LEU A 509 45.00 -9.30 3.68
CA LEU A 509 45.09 -8.30 2.60
C LEU A 509 46.37 -8.52 1.80
N THR A 510 46.26 -8.88 0.53
CA THR A 510 47.39 -9.14 -0.37
C THR A 510 47.73 -7.91 -1.25
N GLY A 511 47.34 -6.69 -0.85
CA GLY A 511 47.67 -5.46 -1.55
C GLY A 511 46.67 -5.03 -2.64
N TYR A 512 45.54 -5.70 -2.71
CA TYR A 512 44.41 -5.33 -3.60
C TYR A 512 43.27 -4.69 -2.82
N PRO A 513 42.42 -3.87 -3.48
CA PRO A 513 41.19 -3.39 -2.87
C PRO A 513 40.31 -4.55 -2.41
N ILE A 514 39.67 -4.42 -1.25
CA ILE A 514 38.69 -5.38 -0.75
C ILE A 514 37.30 -4.79 -0.96
N HIS A 515 36.43 -5.59 -1.53
CA HIS A 515 35.00 -5.33 -1.58
C HIS A 515 34.33 -6.17 -0.49
N ILE A 516 33.42 -5.54 0.28
CA ILE A 516 32.58 -6.21 1.27
C ILE A 516 31.13 -5.93 0.84
N SER A 517 30.37 -6.99 0.58
CA SER A 517 28.94 -6.91 0.33
C SER A 517 28.19 -7.77 1.35
N PHE A 518 27.02 -7.32 1.76
CA PHE A 518 26.11 -8.05 2.62
C PHE A 518 24.70 -7.51 2.48
N ASP A 519 23.71 -8.37 2.62
CA ASP A 519 22.32 -7.96 2.73
C ASP A 519 22.01 -7.58 4.18
N SER A 520 21.27 -6.51 4.39
CA SER A 520 20.92 -6.05 5.73
C SER A 520 19.49 -5.52 5.77
N HIS A 521 18.80 -5.80 6.86
CA HIS A 521 17.55 -5.18 7.23
C HIS A 521 17.79 -4.41 8.52
N TYR A 522 17.50 -3.11 8.53
CA TYR A 522 17.69 -2.25 9.70
C TYR A 522 16.46 -1.40 9.94
N ARG A 523 15.76 -1.68 11.04
CA ARG A 523 14.70 -0.84 11.56
C ARG A 523 15.29 0.13 12.56
N GLN A 524 15.21 1.41 12.28
CA GLN A 524 15.75 2.45 13.17
C GLN A 524 14.74 2.78 14.26
N GLU A 525 15.12 2.53 15.52
CA GLU A 525 14.47 3.10 16.69
C GLU A 525 15.43 4.04 17.43
N ALA A 526 14.98 5.24 17.72
CA ALA A 526 15.86 6.21 18.40
C ALA A 526 16.03 5.82 19.89
N PRO A 527 17.27 5.77 20.44
CA PRO A 527 18.53 6.30 19.89
C PRO A 527 19.49 5.22 19.31
N GLN A 528 19.00 4.14 18.72
CA GLN A 528 19.83 3.03 18.24
C GLN A 528 20.79 3.46 17.12
N GLN A 529 21.96 2.83 17.06
CA GLN A 529 22.97 3.04 16.02
C GLN A 529 23.66 1.71 15.67
N VAL A 530 23.85 1.47 14.39
CA VAL A 530 24.61 0.33 13.86
C VAL A 530 25.83 0.86 13.09
N TYR A 531 26.98 0.25 13.28
CA TYR A 531 28.23 0.64 12.62
C TYR A 531 28.90 -0.58 11.97
N LEU A 532 29.33 -0.42 10.72
CA LEU A 532 30.33 -1.27 10.11
C LEU A 532 31.70 -0.65 10.34
N THR A 533 32.60 -1.41 10.97
CA THR A 533 33.95 -0.93 11.24
C THR A 533 34.99 -1.89 10.64
N VAL A 534 35.90 -1.36 9.86
CA VAL A 534 37.03 -2.14 9.34
C VAL A 534 38.27 -1.74 10.13
N THR A 535 38.90 -2.72 10.79
CA THR A 535 40.11 -2.51 11.58
C THR A 535 41.28 -3.37 11.05
N ASN A 536 42.51 -2.88 11.19
CA ASN A 536 43.68 -3.70 10.94
C ASN A 536 44.16 -4.38 12.24
N LEU A 537 44.95 -5.46 12.13
CA LEU A 537 45.46 -6.20 13.29
C LEU A 537 46.37 -5.39 14.23
N LEU A 538 46.69 -4.16 13.90
CA LEU A 538 47.55 -3.28 14.70
C LEU A 538 46.77 -2.24 15.50
N GLY A 539 45.43 -2.22 15.41
CA GLY A 539 44.49 -1.35 16.10
C GLY A 539 44.18 -0.05 15.35
#